data_cfa5e9ee390cb7ff885365c8dfbd7ec5
#
_entry.id   cfa5e9ee390cb7ff885365c8dfbd7ec5
#
_cell.length_a   1.000
_cell.length_b   1.000
_cell.length_c   1.000
_cell.angle_alpha   90.00
_cell.angle_beta   90.00
_cell.angle_gamma   90.00
#
_symmetry.space_group_name_H-M   'P 1'
#
loop_
_entity.id
_entity.type
_entity.pdbx_description
1 polymer ?
#
loop_
_entity_poly.entity_id
_entity_poly.type
_entity_poly.pdbx_seq_one_letter_code
_entity_poly.pdbx_strand_id
1 'polypeptide(L)'
;MQIDRGLYRPLVIDDPAEPGRYDHEWIITLDDWADGVGTSPDDILAAFKAQNGTVSSGMNHDMGGMDHGMSPLGDAGDVTYPHYLVNGRVPAAPRTLTAKPGQKVRLRVVNASSDTIFKLALQGHRLTVTHTDGFPVTPTQASAVYLAMGERLDATITLGDGVFVLQAAPEGKKGTPACAIVRTGSGNVPAPDTRIAELDGKALLTTQLKPADSARLPDRKPDTTLDVALNGQMKPYAWGLNGKRFGEDTPLALSRGQRVRLRMTNMTMMAHPMHIHGHTWALPGSDGLRKDTVLIRPMETVEADLQADNPGTWMLHCHNIYHAELGMMTTLRY
;
A
#
# COMPACT_ATOMS: atom_id res chain seq x y z
N MET A 1 10.14 10.72 -12.07
CA MET A 1 10.55 9.98 -10.83
C MET A 1 10.71 10.87 -9.59
N GLN A 2 9.85 11.90 -9.43
CA GLN A 2 9.95 12.83 -8.27
C GLN A 2 9.47 12.17 -6.96
N ILE A 3 8.46 11.31 -7.02
CA ILE A 3 7.94 10.60 -5.84
C ILE A 3 9.02 9.69 -5.25
N ASP A 4 9.73 8.93 -6.10
CA ASP A 4 10.84 8.05 -5.71
C ASP A 4 12.11 8.83 -5.25
N ARG A 5 12.03 10.16 -5.21
CA ARG A 5 12.99 11.10 -4.61
C ARG A 5 12.44 11.82 -3.38
N GLY A 6 11.39 11.28 -2.79
CA GLY A 6 10.80 11.81 -1.57
C GLY A 6 9.95 13.08 -1.75
N LEU A 7 9.48 13.37 -2.97
CA LEU A 7 8.55 14.48 -3.18
C LEU A 7 7.13 14.08 -2.77
N TYR A 8 6.93 13.94 -1.48
CA TYR A 8 5.64 13.68 -0.84
C TYR A 8 5.59 14.30 0.54
N ARG A 9 4.39 14.50 1.05
CA ARG A 9 4.16 14.91 2.44
C ARG A 9 2.78 14.42 2.91
N PRO A 10 2.67 13.90 4.14
CA PRO A 10 1.38 13.55 4.71
C PRO A 10 0.48 14.79 4.85
N LEU A 11 -0.77 14.65 4.45
CA LEU A 11 -1.84 15.60 4.72
C LEU A 11 -2.81 14.94 5.71
N VAL A 12 -2.98 15.55 6.87
CA VAL A 12 -3.94 15.11 7.88
C VAL A 12 -5.17 16.02 7.80
N ILE A 13 -6.34 15.40 7.65
CA ILE A 13 -7.64 16.06 7.73
C ILE A 13 -8.30 15.55 9.00
N ASP A 14 -8.54 16.46 9.93
CA ASP A 14 -9.18 16.11 11.19
C ASP A 14 -10.68 15.85 10.99
N ASP A 15 -11.17 14.77 11.55
CA ASP A 15 -12.60 14.48 11.65
C ASP A 15 -13.10 14.88 13.04
N PRO A 16 -13.90 15.98 13.16
CA PRO A 16 -14.43 16.42 14.45
C PRO A 16 -15.40 15.41 15.08
N ALA A 17 -15.93 14.47 14.31
CA ALA A 17 -16.82 13.40 14.79
C ALA A 17 -16.05 12.14 15.24
N GLU A 18 -14.72 12.15 15.16
CA GLU A 18 -13.94 10.96 15.51
C GLU A 18 -14.02 10.63 17.01
N PRO A 19 -14.48 9.44 17.39
CA PRO A 19 -14.69 9.08 18.80
C PRO A 19 -13.40 8.73 19.56
N GLY A 20 -12.26 8.68 18.87
CA GLY A 20 -10.99 8.19 19.42
C GLY A 20 -10.37 9.17 20.42
N ARG A 21 -10.03 8.67 21.63
CA ARG A 21 -9.16 9.41 22.57
C ARG A 21 -7.79 8.74 22.60
N TYR A 22 -6.74 9.55 22.44
CA TYR A 22 -5.34 9.14 22.52
C TYR A 22 -4.51 10.27 23.13
N ASP A 23 -3.37 9.93 23.72
CA ASP A 23 -2.48 10.88 24.39
C ASP A 23 -1.52 11.55 23.39
N HIS A 24 -1.12 10.79 22.35
CA HIS A 24 -0.23 11.24 21.30
C HIS A 24 -0.68 10.76 19.93
N GLU A 25 -0.34 11.52 18.91
CA GLU A 25 -0.47 11.13 17.51
C GLU A 25 0.90 11.15 16.83
N TRP A 26 1.23 10.05 16.15
CA TRP A 26 2.48 9.93 15.40
C TRP A 26 2.19 9.63 13.94
N ILE A 27 2.74 10.46 13.06
CA ILE A 27 2.69 10.22 11.63
C ILE A 27 3.92 9.42 11.25
N ILE A 28 3.69 8.27 10.62
CA ILE A 28 4.70 7.32 10.17
C ILE A 28 4.62 7.23 8.66
N THR A 29 5.64 7.75 7.97
CA THR A 29 5.79 7.59 6.53
C THR A 29 6.83 6.52 6.26
N LEU A 30 6.45 5.48 5.55
CA LEU A 30 7.32 4.41 5.08
C LEU A 30 7.76 4.71 3.67
N ASP A 31 9.02 4.43 3.34
CA ASP A 31 9.59 4.72 2.04
C ASP A 31 10.72 3.75 1.69
N ASP A 32 11.03 3.66 0.40
CA ASP A 32 12.20 2.97 -0.15
C ASP A 32 13.10 3.99 -0.86
N TRP A 33 14.42 3.82 -0.79
CA TRP A 33 15.34 4.88 -1.20
C TRP A 33 16.57 4.36 -1.94
N ALA A 34 16.82 4.91 -3.12
CA ALA A 34 17.99 4.63 -3.93
C ALA A 34 18.76 5.88 -4.36
N ASP A 35 18.12 7.06 -4.45
CA ASP A 35 18.72 8.27 -5.00
C ASP A 35 19.94 8.74 -4.19
N GLY A 36 21.04 8.97 -4.88
CA GLY A 36 22.31 9.41 -4.29
C GLY A 36 23.08 8.32 -3.50
N VAL A 37 22.55 7.09 -3.38
CA VAL A 37 23.21 5.96 -2.68
C VAL A 37 23.22 4.66 -3.49
N GLY A 38 22.55 4.65 -4.63
CA GLY A 38 22.47 3.53 -5.57
C GLY A 38 22.22 4.03 -6.98
N THR A 39 21.59 3.19 -7.81
CA THR A 39 21.11 3.59 -9.13
C THR A 39 19.99 4.60 -8.97
N SER A 40 20.07 5.73 -9.68
CA SER A 40 19.06 6.76 -9.56
C SER A 40 17.67 6.28 -10.06
N PRO A 41 16.56 6.81 -9.53
CA PRO A 41 15.22 6.47 -10.01
C PRO A 41 15.01 6.68 -11.52
N ASP A 42 15.65 7.71 -12.10
CA ASP A 42 15.56 7.96 -13.55
C ASP A 42 16.33 6.91 -14.36
N ASP A 43 17.51 6.47 -13.88
CA ASP A 43 18.28 5.41 -14.53
C ASP A 43 17.59 4.06 -14.43
N ILE A 44 16.95 3.76 -13.30
CA ILE A 44 16.12 2.55 -13.11
C ILE A 44 14.97 2.56 -14.14
N LEU A 45 14.23 3.66 -14.21
CA LEU A 45 13.14 3.80 -15.18
C LEU A 45 13.63 3.70 -16.62
N ALA A 46 14.78 4.33 -16.94
CA ALA A 46 15.39 4.25 -18.26
C ALA A 46 15.76 2.82 -18.63
N ALA A 47 16.33 2.06 -17.68
CA ALA A 47 16.66 0.65 -17.88
C ALA A 47 15.43 -0.22 -18.14
N PHE A 48 14.32 0.02 -17.46
CA PHE A 48 13.05 -0.66 -17.73
C PHE A 48 12.48 -0.30 -19.10
N LYS A 49 12.48 0.98 -19.47
CA LYS A 49 12.05 1.45 -20.80
C LYS A 49 12.87 0.85 -21.94
N ALA A 50 14.17 0.69 -21.73
CA ALA A 50 15.08 0.14 -22.73
C ALA A 50 14.78 -1.33 -23.11
N GLN A 51 14.07 -2.08 -22.28
CA GLN A 51 13.67 -3.45 -22.58
C GLN A 51 12.60 -3.53 -23.69
N ASN A 52 11.88 -2.42 -23.94
CA ASN A 52 10.89 -2.27 -25.01
C ASN A 52 9.88 -3.45 -25.13
N GLY A 53 9.41 -3.96 -23.98
CA GLY A 53 8.45 -5.05 -23.92
C GLY A 53 7.07 -4.62 -24.43
N THR A 54 6.27 -5.58 -24.90
CA THR A 54 4.87 -5.38 -25.27
C THR A 54 3.95 -6.00 -24.23
N VAL A 55 2.85 -5.34 -23.92
CA VAL A 55 1.85 -5.87 -22.99
C VAL A 55 1.07 -7.00 -23.67
N SER A 56 1.05 -8.19 -23.05
CA SER A 56 0.25 -9.31 -23.53
C SER A 56 -1.10 -9.32 -22.82
N SER A 57 -2.18 -9.60 -23.55
CA SER A 57 -3.51 -9.79 -22.97
C SER A 57 -3.73 -11.18 -22.34
N GLY A 58 -2.77 -12.12 -22.51
CA GLY A 58 -2.83 -13.47 -21.95
C GLY A 58 -2.21 -13.58 -20.55
N MET A 59 -2.50 -14.70 -19.88
CA MET A 59 -1.78 -15.10 -18.65
C MET A 59 -0.32 -15.37 -19.00
N ASN A 60 0.58 -14.70 -18.33
CA ASN A 60 2.00 -14.96 -18.47
C ASN A 60 2.46 -15.87 -17.33
N HIS A 61 2.72 -17.13 -17.67
CA HIS A 61 3.28 -18.13 -16.75
C HIS A 61 4.81 -18.19 -16.85
N ASP A 62 5.47 -17.05 -16.95
CA ASP A 62 6.94 -17.06 -16.91
C ASP A 62 7.41 -17.36 -15.48
N MET A 63 7.58 -18.65 -15.20
CA MET A 63 8.08 -19.23 -13.96
C MET A 63 9.60 -19.09 -13.86
N GLY A 64 10.16 -18.01 -14.40
CA GLY A 64 11.60 -17.73 -14.41
C GLY A 64 12.19 -17.58 -13.02
N GLY A 65 12.78 -18.67 -12.48
CA GLY A 65 13.69 -18.59 -11.33
C GLY A 65 13.03 -18.60 -9.96
N MET A 66 12.14 -19.56 -9.68
CA MET A 66 11.63 -19.80 -8.33
C MET A 66 12.69 -20.51 -7.47
N ASP A 67 13.51 -19.75 -6.77
CA ASP A 67 14.32 -20.29 -5.66
C ASP A 67 14.46 -19.31 -4.47
N HIS A 68 13.44 -18.49 -4.24
CA HIS A 68 13.31 -17.71 -3.01
C HIS A 68 11.90 -17.95 -2.48
N GLY A 69 11.77 -18.36 -1.21
CA GLY A 69 10.49 -18.68 -0.58
C GLY A 69 9.44 -17.63 -0.96
N MET A 70 8.43 -18.06 -1.74
CA MET A 70 7.43 -17.15 -2.29
C MET A 70 6.75 -16.40 -1.15
N SER A 71 6.81 -15.07 -1.19
CA SER A 71 5.97 -14.23 -0.36
C SER A 71 4.50 -14.62 -0.60
N PRO A 72 3.64 -14.59 0.44
CA PRO A 72 2.20 -14.77 0.27
C PRO A 72 1.58 -13.72 -0.67
N LEU A 73 2.34 -12.70 -1.05
CA LEU A 73 1.94 -11.63 -1.97
C LEU A 73 2.53 -11.79 -3.39
N GLY A 74 3.21 -12.91 -3.67
CA GLY A 74 3.86 -13.16 -4.96
C GLY A 74 5.24 -12.52 -5.06
N ASP A 75 5.65 -12.12 -6.27
CA ASP A 75 6.92 -11.44 -6.49
C ASP A 75 7.01 -10.12 -5.71
N ALA A 76 8.22 -9.86 -5.19
CA ALA A 76 8.44 -8.82 -4.18
C ALA A 76 8.62 -7.41 -4.73
N GLY A 77 8.47 -7.21 -6.04
CA GLY A 77 8.74 -5.94 -6.70
C GLY A 77 10.00 -5.96 -7.55
N ASP A 78 10.21 -4.91 -8.33
CA ASP A 78 11.13 -4.84 -9.45
C ASP A 78 12.50 -4.28 -9.07
N VAL A 79 12.55 -3.52 -7.97
CA VAL A 79 13.72 -2.75 -7.54
C VAL A 79 14.24 -3.24 -6.21
N THR A 80 15.55 -3.46 -6.14
CA THR A 80 16.26 -3.67 -4.87
C THR A 80 16.75 -2.33 -4.36
N TYR A 81 16.19 -1.89 -3.24
CA TYR A 81 16.57 -0.61 -2.63
C TYR A 81 17.71 -0.79 -1.61
N PRO A 82 18.70 0.11 -1.60
CA PRO A 82 19.75 0.12 -0.58
C PRO A 82 19.21 0.43 0.82
N HIS A 83 18.16 1.24 0.90
CA HIS A 83 17.59 1.67 2.17
C HIS A 83 16.06 1.63 2.17
N TYR A 84 15.50 1.30 3.34
CA TYR A 84 14.09 1.46 3.69
C TYR A 84 13.99 2.45 4.84
N LEU A 85 13.05 3.38 4.77
CA LEU A 85 13.02 4.55 5.64
C LEU A 85 11.73 4.61 6.49
N VAL A 86 11.87 5.11 7.71
CA VAL A 86 10.76 5.66 8.51
C VAL A 86 10.97 7.16 8.67
N ASN A 87 10.01 7.96 8.19
CA ASN A 87 10.08 9.43 8.27
C ASN A 87 11.39 10.00 7.73
N GLY A 88 11.88 9.48 6.59
CA GLY A 88 13.10 9.91 5.93
C GLY A 88 14.40 9.54 6.66
N ARG A 89 14.35 8.59 7.60
CA ARG A 89 15.54 8.13 8.36
C ARG A 89 15.87 6.69 8.04
N VAL A 90 17.16 6.46 7.82
CA VAL A 90 17.72 5.11 7.65
C VAL A 90 17.74 4.36 8.99
N PRO A 91 17.72 3.02 8.99
CA PRO A 91 17.75 2.22 10.22
C PRO A 91 18.97 2.47 11.12
N ALA A 92 20.10 2.87 10.53
CA ALA A 92 21.32 3.21 11.31
C ALA A 92 21.21 4.53 12.11
N ALA A 93 20.22 5.40 11.79
CA ALA A 93 19.95 6.67 12.46
C ALA A 93 18.45 6.88 12.67
N PRO A 94 17.76 5.98 13.38
CA PRO A 94 16.31 5.97 13.47
C PRO A 94 15.79 7.16 14.28
N ARG A 95 14.56 7.60 13.96
CA ARG A 95 13.86 8.58 14.79
C ARG A 95 13.41 7.92 16.10
N THR A 96 13.52 8.65 17.21
CA THR A 96 12.93 8.25 18.49
C THR A 96 11.60 8.96 18.69
N LEU A 97 10.58 8.17 18.99
CA LEU A 97 9.25 8.60 19.37
C LEU A 97 9.11 8.39 20.88
N THR A 98 8.71 9.41 21.62
CA THR A 98 8.66 9.38 23.08
C THR A 98 7.24 9.50 23.62
N ALA A 99 6.93 8.72 24.65
CA ALA A 99 5.68 8.77 25.42
C ALA A 99 5.97 8.27 26.84
N LYS A 100 4.91 8.14 27.65
CA LYS A 100 4.98 7.49 28.99
C LYS A 100 4.37 6.08 28.93
N PRO A 101 4.76 5.17 29.82
CA PRO A 101 4.10 3.89 29.96
C PRO A 101 2.59 4.06 30.21
N GLY A 102 1.79 3.20 29.61
CA GLY A 102 0.33 3.22 29.71
C GLY A 102 -0.37 4.23 28.80
N GLN A 103 0.36 5.16 28.16
CA GLN A 103 -0.24 6.10 27.23
C GLN A 103 -0.72 5.41 25.96
N LYS A 104 -1.87 5.86 25.45
CA LYS A 104 -2.45 5.43 24.21
C LYS A 104 -1.99 6.35 23.08
N VAL A 105 -1.34 5.76 22.08
CA VAL A 105 -0.84 6.48 20.90
C VAL A 105 -1.64 6.09 19.67
N ARG A 106 -1.98 7.06 18.82
CA ARG A 106 -2.45 6.84 17.47
C ARG A 106 -1.27 6.89 16.51
N LEU A 107 -1.10 5.86 15.71
CA LEU A 107 -0.23 5.85 14.55
C LEU A 107 -1.06 6.17 13.31
N ARG A 108 -0.65 7.15 12.54
CA ARG A 108 -1.12 7.37 11.17
C ARG A 108 -0.01 6.94 10.21
N VAL A 109 -0.19 5.81 9.59
CA VAL A 109 0.83 5.20 8.73
C VAL A 109 0.48 5.42 7.27
N VAL A 110 1.46 5.90 6.51
CA VAL A 110 1.38 6.08 5.05
C VAL A 110 2.52 5.27 4.42
N ASN A 111 2.21 4.38 3.51
CA ASN A 111 3.24 3.80 2.65
C ASN A 111 3.40 4.68 1.41
N ALA A 112 4.47 5.48 1.38
CA ALA A 112 4.85 6.37 0.28
C ALA A 112 5.93 5.78 -0.63
N SER A 113 6.30 4.50 -0.42
CA SER A 113 7.31 3.84 -1.24
C SER A 113 6.89 3.70 -2.69
N SER A 114 7.87 3.60 -3.56
CA SER A 114 7.69 3.48 -5.00
C SER A 114 7.42 2.05 -5.46
N ASP A 115 8.00 1.05 -4.76
CA ASP A 115 7.95 -0.36 -5.20
C ASP A 115 7.95 -1.37 -4.03
N THR A 116 7.74 -0.93 -2.79
CA THR A 116 7.86 -1.82 -1.63
C THR A 116 6.57 -1.94 -0.82
N ILE A 117 6.07 -3.17 -0.68
CA ILE A 117 5.05 -3.51 0.31
C ILE A 117 5.77 -3.72 1.64
N PHE A 118 5.26 -3.09 2.70
CA PHE A 118 5.82 -3.25 4.03
C PHE A 118 4.96 -4.10 4.94
N LYS A 119 5.61 -4.91 5.77
CA LYS A 119 5.04 -5.59 6.92
C LYS A 119 5.41 -4.83 8.18
N LEU A 120 4.46 -4.14 8.80
CA LEU A 120 4.66 -3.23 9.94
C LEU A 120 4.26 -3.90 11.24
N ALA A 121 5.11 -3.77 12.27
CA ALA A 121 4.83 -4.20 13.64
C ALA A 121 5.58 -3.36 14.67
N LEU A 122 5.09 -3.32 15.90
CA LEU A 122 5.78 -2.76 17.07
C LEU A 122 6.13 -3.87 18.04
N GLN A 123 7.41 -4.01 18.37
CA GLN A 123 7.94 -5.00 19.29
C GLN A 123 7.15 -5.04 20.60
N GLY A 124 6.70 -6.21 21.00
CA GLY A 124 6.00 -6.45 22.27
C GLY A 124 4.56 -5.90 22.32
N HIS A 125 4.00 -5.43 21.20
CA HIS A 125 2.69 -4.79 21.18
C HIS A 125 1.76 -5.36 20.11
N ARG A 126 0.47 -5.09 20.26
CA ARG A 126 -0.54 -5.31 19.23
C ARG A 126 -1.09 -3.97 18.74
N LEU A 127 -1.27 -3.88 17.45
CA LEU A 127 -1.92 -2.75 16.79
C LEU A 127 -3.44 -2.93 16.86
N THR A 128 -4.19 -1.93 17.28
CA THR A 128 -5.65 -1.89 17.10
C THR A 128 -5.94 -1.00 15.92
N VAL A 129 -6.15 -1.59 14.74
CA VAL A 129 -6.46 -0.87 13.50
C VAL A 129 -7.84 -0.25 13.61
N THR A 130 -7.95 1.05 13.31
CA THR A 130 -9.17 1.85 13.42
C THR A 130 -9.61 2.46 12.09
N HIS A 131 -8.68 2.68 11.13
CA HIS A 131 -9.00 3.23 9.82
C HIS A 131 -8.11 2.58 8.73
N THR A 132 -8.63 2.56 7.52
CA THR A 132 -7.87 2.29 6.29
C THR A 132 -8.25 3.31 5.23
N ASP A 133 -7.26 3.89 4.54
CA ASP A 133 -7.41 4.93 3.51
C ASP A 133 -8.32 6.09 3.95
N GLY A 134 -8.26 6.46 5.25
CA GLY A 134 -9.06 7.51 5.86
C GLY A 134 -10.47 7.08 6.30
N PHE A 135 -10.91 5.87 6.00
CA PHE A 135 -12.24 5.37 6.39
C PHE A 135 -12.19 4.57 7.69
N PRO A 136 -13.12 4.82 8.62
CA PRO A 136 -13.19 4.07 9.86
C PRO A 136 -13.58 2.61 9.62
N VAL A 137 -12.97 1.73 10.40
CA VAL A 137 -13.23 0.29 10.40
C VAL A 137 -13.63 -0.19 11.79
N THR A 138 -14.28 -1.34 11.88
CA THR A 138 -14.45 -2.04 13.15
C THR A 138 -13.07 -2.30 13.74
N PRO A 139 -12.77 -1.81 14.96
CA PRO A 139 -11.46 -1.93 15.57
C PRO A 139 -10.97 -3.39 15.57
N THR A 140 -9.85 -3.63 14.91
CA THR A 140 -9.31 -4.97 14.69
C THR A 140 -7.88 -5.07 15.21
N GLN A 141 -7.62 -6.06 16.06
CA GLN A 141 -6.27 -6.29 16.61
C GLN A 141 -5.41 -7.14 15.69
N ALA A 142 -4.18 -6.68 15.46
CA ALA A 142 -3.17 -7.41 14.69
C ALA A 142 -1.80 -7.32 15.37
N SER A 143 -0.97 -8.37 15.23
CA SER A 143 0.45 -8.32 15.63
C SER A 143 1.28 -7.60 14.59
N ALA A 144 0.95 -7.79 13.31
CA ALA A 144 1.54 -7.11 12.17
C ALA A 144 0.50 -6.82 11.11
N VAL A 145 0.75 -5.80 10.28
CA VAL A 145 -0.12 -5.42 9.15
C VAL A 145 0.70 -5.24 7.89
N TYR A 146 0.14 -5.64 6.74
CA TYR A 146 0.70 -5.29 5.44
C TYR A 146 0.16 -3.93 5.00
N LEU A 147 1.05 -3.11 4.44
CA LEU A 147 0.71 -1.88 3.73
C LEU A 147 1.36 -1.89 2.36
N ALA A 148 0.55 -1.88 1.32
CA ALA A 148 1.01 -1.69 -0.04
C ALA A 148 1.24 -0.20 -0.34
N MET A 149 1.96 0.10 -1.42
CA MET A 149 2.19 1.46 -1.89
C MET A 149 0.86 2.21 -2.03
N GLY A 150 0.80 3.43 -1.51
CA GLY A 150 -0.41 4.26 -1.51
C GLY A 150 -1.44 3.93 -0.43
N GLU A 151 -1.35 2.80 0.27
CA GLU A 151 -2.25 2.52 1.39
C GLU A 151 -1.91 3.36 2.62
N ARG A 152 -2.95 3.74 3.34
CA ARG A 152 -2.86 4.42 4.64
C ARG A 152 -3.60 3.61 5.68
N LEU A 153 -3.12 3.68 6.92
CA LEU A 153 -3.71 2.95 8.03
C LEU A 153 -3.56 3.74 9.31
N ASP A 154 -4.62 3.82 10.10
CA ASP A 154 -4.53 4.31 11.46
C ASP A 154 -4.70 3.16 12.45
N ALA A 155 -3.84 3.14 13.46
CA ALA A 155 -3.93 2.18 14.55
C ALA A 155 -3.67 2.86 15.90
N THR A 156 -4.29 2.34 16.95
CA THR A 156 -3.98 2.75 18.31
C THR A 156 -3.21 1.66 19.03
N ILE A 157 -2.30 2.08 19.93
CA ILE A 157 -1.46 1.22 20.75
C ILE A 157 -1.43 1.78 22.16
N THR A 158 -1.61 0.92 23.17
CA THR A 158 -1.26 1.27 24.56
C THR A 158 0.15 0.81 24.82
N LEU A 159 1.04 1.74 25.16
CA LEU A 159 2.47 1.49 25.26
C LEU A 159 2.86 0.88 26.61
N GLY A 160 3.70 -0.16 26.57
CA GLY A 160 4.39 -0.72 27.74
C GLY A 160 5.48 0.21 28.29
N ASP A 161 6.18 -0.21 29.32
CA ASP A 161 7.35 0.46 29.86
C ASP A 161 8.64 -0.11 29.25
N GLY A 162 9.50 0.73 28.66
CA GLY A 162 10.75 0.32 28.06
C GLY A 162 11.16 1.05 26.80
N VAL A 163 11.95 0.35 25.98
CA VAL A 163 12.42 0.81 24.67
C VAL A 163 12.12 -0.27 23.65
N PHE A 164 11.34 0.09 22.63
CA PHE A 164 10.84 -0.83 21.62
C PHE A 164 11.23 -0.37 20.22
N VAL A 165 11.26 -1.29 19.28
CA VAL A 165 11.43 -0.94 17.86
C VAL A 165 10.10 -1.09 17.11
N LEU A 166 9.71 -0.03 16.41
CA LEU A 166 8.70 -0.08 15.36
C LEU A 166 9.43 -0.45 14.08
N GLN A 167 9.10 -1.59 13.48
CA GLN A 167 9.74 -2.04 12.25
C GLN A 167 8.75 -2.16 11.12
N ALA A 168 9.20 -1.77 9.91
CA ALA A 168 8.54 -2.05 8.65
C ALA A 168 9.50 -2.89 7.79
N ALA A 169 9.25 -4.19 7.75
CA ALA A 169 10.05 -5.12 6.95
C ALA A 169 9.58 -5.07 5.49
N PRO A 170 10.50 -4.92 4.51
CA PRO A 170 10.14 -4.99 3.10
C PRO A 170 9.73 -6.44 2.76
N GLU A 171 8.50 -6.62 2.32
CA GLU A 171 7.96 -7.96 2.03
C GLU A 171 8.64 -8.56 0.82
N GLY A 172 9.17 -9.79 0.97
CA GLY A 172 9.85 -10.54 -0.08
C GLY A 172 11.19 -9.96 -0.56
N LYS A 173 11.62 -8.80 -0.06
CA LYS A 173 12.90 -8.15 -0.41
C LYS A 173 13.95 -8.35 0.68
N LYS A 174 15.23 -8.28 0.30
CA LYS A 174 16.35 -8.29 1.22
C LYS A 174 16.67 -6.87 1.70
N GLY A 175 17.24 -6.75 2.89
CA GLY A 175 17.70 -5.48 3.45
C GLY A 175 17.31 -5.34 4.93
N THR A 176 17.87 -4.32 5.58
CA THR A 176 17.53 -3.97 6.96
C THR A 176 16.15 -3.33 6.98
N PRO A 177 15.21 -3.81 7.81
CA PRO A 177 13.88 -3.21 7.92
C PRO A 177 13.94 -1.73 8.26
N ALA A 178 13.05 -0.93 7.68
CA ALA A 178 12.85 0.45 8.12
C ALA A 178 12.43 0.47 9.59
N CYS A 179 12.93 1.39 10.40
CA CYS A 179 12.59 1.40 11.80
C CYS A 179 12.53 2.80 12.44
N ALA A 180 11.78 2.87 13.54
CA ALA A 180 11.81 3.96 14.51
C ALA A 180 11.90 3.37 15.93
N ILE A 181 12.46 4.14 16.87
CA ILE A 181 12.54 3.73 18.27
C ILE A 181 11.37 4.35 19.02
N VAL A 182 10.66 3.52 19.79
CA VAL A 182 9.62 3.96 20.72
C VAL A 182 10.19 3.86 22.14
N ARG A 183 10.29 5.00 22.80
CA ARG A 183 10.86 5.08 24.17
C ARG A 183 9.82 5.59 25.15
N THR A 184 9.49 4.78 26.13
CA THR A 184 8.60 5.13 27.24
C THR A 184 9.31 5.07 28.61
N GLY A 185 10.44 4.38 28.68
CA GLY A 185 11.22 4.17 29.89
C GLY A 185 12.70 4.06 29.63
N SER A 186 13.42 3.53 30.61
CA SER A 186 14.87 3.25 30.53
C SER A 186 15.09 1.95 29.73
N GLY A 187 16.27 1.83 29.15
CA GLY A 187 16.71 0.63 28.43
C GLY A 187 17.62 0.95 27.25
N ASN A 188 18.26 -0.09 26.73
CA ASN A 188 19.10 0.00 25.55
C ASN A 188 18.25 0.13 24.29
N VAL A 189 18.75 0.88 23.32
CA VAL A 189 18.13 0.94 22.00
C VAL A 189 18.37 -0.39 21.29
N PRO A 190 17.32 -1.08 20.80
CA PRO A 190 17.49 -2.28 20.00
C PRO A 190 18.32 -2.00 18.74
N ALA A 191 19.10 -2.99 18.30
CA ALA A 191 19.83 -2.88 17.04
C ALA A 191 18.85 -2.80 15.84
N PRO A 192 19.21 -2.12 14.74
CA PRO A 192 18.32 -1.95 13.58
C PRO A 192 17.84 -3.26 12.96
N ASP A 193 18.64 -4.32 13.06
CA ASP A 193 18.38 -5.67 12.56
C ASP A 193 17.76 -6.60 13.61
N THR A 194 17.35 -6.06 14.76
CA THR A 194 16.68 -6.85 15.80
C THR A 194 15.46 -7.55 15.22
N ARG A 195 15.44 -8.88 15.28
CA ARG A 195 14.26 -9.66 14.88
C ARG A 195 13.18 -9.52 15.94
N ILE A 196 11.98 -9.15 15.51
CA ILE A 196 10.80 -9.06 16.38
C ILE A 196 9.81 -10.16 16.01
N ALA A 197 9.28 -10.86 17.02
CA ALA A 197 8.42 -12.03 16.83
C ALA A 197 7.10 -11.70 16.09
N GLU A 198 6.64 -10.47 16.21
CA GLU A 198 5.43 -9.98 15.56
C GLU A 198 5.51 -10.07 14.03
N LEU A 199 6.73 -9.94 13.47
CA LEU A 199 6.96 -10.06 12.02
C LEU A 199 7.08 -11.51 11.54
N ASP A 200 7.26 -12.49 12.41
CA ASP A 200 7.35 -13.92 12.03
C ASP A 200 5.97 -14.52 11.75
N GLY A 201 4.93 -13.95 12.34
CA GLY A 201 3.57 -14.45 12.26
C GLY A 201 2.80 -13.97 11.01
N LYS A 202 1.54 -14.39 10.94
CA LYS A 202 0.61 -13.91 9.91
C LYS A 202 0.30 -12.42 10.12
N ALA A 203 0.50 -11.62 9.08
CA ALA A 203 0.11 -10.22 9.09
C ALA A 203 -1.31 -10.02 8.53
N LEU A 204 -1.99 -8.98 8.99
CA LEU A 204 -3.30 -8.58 8.52
C LEU A 204 -3.16 -7.83 7.18
N LEU A 205 -3.92 -8.25 6.17
CA LEU A 205 -4.13 -7.45 4.96
C LEU A 205 -5.26 -6.44 5.23
N THR A 206 -5.12 -5.21 4.72
CA THR A 206 -6.14 -4.17 4.89
C THR A 206 -7.50 -4.58 4.33
N THR A 207 -7.53 -5.42 3.29
CA THR A 207 -8.75 -5.99 2.69
C THR A 207 -9.49 -6.98 3.61
N GLN A 208 -8.89 -7.42 4.71
CA GLN A 208 -9.52 -8.30 5.72
C GLN A 208 -10.25 -7.52 6.81
N LEU A 209 -10.14 -6.19 6.82
CA LEU A 209 -10.85 -5.31 7.73
C LEU A 209 -12.35 -5.26 7.38
N LYS A 210 -13.16 -4.87 8.35
CA LYS A 210 -14.59 -4.64 8.17
C LYS A 210 -14.89 -3.15 8.34
N PRO A 211 -15.73 -2.55 7.49
CA PRO A 211 -16.07 -1.13 7.62
C PRO A 211 -16.83 -0.88 8.93
N ALA A 212 -16.64 0.28 9.51
CA ALA A 212 -17.62 0.81 10.47
C ALA A 212 -18.92 1.17 9.72
N ASP A 213 -20.05 1.13 10.41
CA ASP A 213 -21.36 1.41 9.77
C ASP A 213 -21.40 2.81 9.14
N SER A 214 -20.76 3.79 9.76
CA SER A 214 -20.66 5.17 9.25
C SER A 214 -19.90 5.29 7.92
N ALA A 215 -19.07 4.31 7.57
CA ALA A 215 -18.29 4.31 6.34
C ALA A 215 -18.98 3.61 5.17
N ARG A 216 -20.09 2.91 5.41
CA ARG A 216 -20.75 2.12 4.37
C ARG A 216 -21.35 3.00 3.27
N LEU A 217 -21.21 2.58 2.02
CA LEU A 217 -22.04 3.13 0.95
C LEU A 217 -23.49 2.66 1.13
N PRO A 218 -24.47 3.46 0.69
CA PRO A 218 -25.86 3.01 0.62
C PRO A 218 -25.98 1.71 -0.17
N ASP A 219 -26.80 0.79 0.30
CA ASP A 219 -27.05 -0.47 -0.39
C ASP A 219 -27.73 -0.20 -1.73
N ARG A 220 -27.04 -0.57 -2.80
CA ARG A 220 -27.49 -0.40 -4.18
C ARG A 220 -26.72 -1.37 -5.08
N LYS A 221 -27.47 -2.07 -5.94
CA LYS A 221 -26.86 -2.89 -6.99
C LYS A 221 -26.11 -2.03 -8.00
N PRO A 222 -24.98 -2.51 -8.54
CA PRO A 222 -24.30 -1.84 -9.65
C PRO A 222 -25.22 -1.70 -10.87
N ASP A 223 -25.18 -0.53 -11.49
CA ASP A 223 -25.88 -0.29 -12.75
C ASP A 223 -25.11 -0.89 -13.94
N THR A 224 -23.78 -0.98 -13.80
CA THR A 224 -22.88 -1.56 -14.80
C THR A 224 -21.65 -2.18 -14.13
N THR A 225 -21.02 -3.12 -14.85
CA THR A 225 -19.74 -3.72 -14.47
C THR A 225 -18.74 -3.47 -15.59
N LEU A 226 -17.56 -2.99 -15.23
CA LEU A 226 -16.43 -2.79 -16.13
C LEU A 226 -15.30 -3.73 -15.73
N ASP A 227 -14.83 -4.53 -16.67
CA ASP A 227 -13.73 -5.46 -16.48
C ASP A 227 -12.38 -4.75 -16.69
N VAL A 228 -11.46 -4.98 -15.77
CA VAL A 228 -10.10 -4.44 -15.82
C VAL A 228 -9.12 -5.59 -15.55
N ALA A 229 -8.49 -6.06 -16.61
CA ALA A 229 -7.41 -7.04 -16.51
C ALA A 229 -6.08 -6.32 -16.25
N LEU A 230 -5.39 -6.68 -15.16
CA LEU A 230 -4.03 -6.23 -14.88
C LEU A 230 -3.07 -7.16 -15.60
N ASN A 231 -2.35 -6.63 -16.58
CA ASN A 231 -1.48 -7.40 -17.46
C ASN A 231 -0.04 -6.91 -17.36
N GLY A 232 0.90 -7.83 -17.51
CA GLY A 232 2.30 -7.45 -17.59
C GLY A 232 3.26 -8.59 -17.39
N GLN A 233 4.54 -8.27 -17.49
CA GLN A 233 5.64 -9.21 -17.38
C GLN A 233 6.94 -8.50 -17.03
N MET A 234 7.84 -9.23 -16.37
CA MET A 234 9.14 -8.74 -15.94
C MET A 234 10.17 -8.74 -17.06
N LYS A 235 10.05 -9.65 -18.04
CA LYS A 235 11.04 -9.81 -19.14
C LYS A 235 10.35 -10.18 -20.45
N PRO A 236 10.44 -9.31 -21.47
CA PRO A 236 10.83 -7.90 -21.39
C PRO A 236 9.84 -7.10 -20.57
N TYR A 237 10.30 -6.11 -19.84
CA TYR A 237 9.48 -5.35 -18.89
C TYR A 237 8.33 -4.61 -19.58
N ALA A 238 7.12 -4.95 -19.22
CA ALA A 238 5.92 -4.35 -19.82
C ALA A 238 4.72 -4.49 -18.88
N TRP A 239 4.01 -3.40 -18.64
CA TRP A 239 2.84 -3.32 -17.77
C TRP A 239 1.71 -2.54 -18.43
N GLY A 240 0.47 -2.94 -18.19
CA GLY A 240 -0.70 -2.29 -18.74
C GLY A 240 -2.01 -2.79 -18.16
N LEU A 241 -3.11 -2.21 -18.63
CA LEU A 241 -4.46 -2.62 -18.30
C LEU A 241 -5.20 -3.05 -19.59
N ASN A 242 -5.96 -4.12 -19.49
CA ASN A 242 -6.71 -4.68 -20.63
C ASN A 242 -5.82 -4.93 -21.89
N GLY A 243 -4.57 -5.39 -21.65
CA GLY A 243 -3.61 -5.68 -22.71
C GLY A 243 -3.01 -4.47 -23.41
N LYS A 244 -3.20 -3.26 -22.86
CA LYS A 244 -2.72 -1.99 -23.45
C LYS A 244 -1.99 -1.14 -22.43
N ARG A 245 -1.07 -0.30 -22.90
CA ARG A 245 -0.44 0.75 -22.12
C ARG A 245 -1.34 1.98 -22.07
N PHE A 246 -1.14 2.79 -21.06
CA PHE A 246 -1.72 4.12 -20.98
C PHE A 246 -1.41 4.94 -22.25
N GLY A 247 -2.46 5.55 -22.82
CA GLY A 247 -2.37 6.29 -24.09
C GLY A 247 -2.69 5.44 -25.32
N GLU A 248 -2.62 4.10 -25.23
CA GLU A 248 -3.09 3.15 -26.24
C GLU A 248 -4.45 2.54 -25.86
N ASP A 249 -4.86 2.75 -24.61
CA ASP A 249 -6.06 2.20 -23.98
C ASP A 249 -7.33 2.95 -24.40
N THR A 250 -8.46 2.33 -24.11
CA THR A 250 -9.77 2.98 -24.18
C THR A 250 -10.19 3.38 -22.78
N PRO A 251 -10.44 4.66 -22.51
CA PRO A 251 -10.95 5.10 -21.22
C PRO A 251 -12.18 4.34 -20.75
N LEU A 252 -12.30 4.11 -19.46
CA LEU A 252 -13.48 3.54 -18.83
C LEU A 252 -14.57 4.61 -18.76
N ALA A 253 -15.67 4.41 -19.50
CA ALA A 253 -16.77 5.38 -19.54
C ALA A 253 -17.65 5.28 -18.30
N LEU A 254 -17.91 6.41 -17.66
CA LEU A 254 -18.84 6.57 -16.54
C LEU A 254 -19.99 7.51 -16.91
N SER A 255 -21.13 7.34 -16.26
CA SER A 255 -22.22 8.32 -16.31
C SER A 255 -22.53 8.79 -14.88
N ARG A 256 -22.75 10.10 -14.72
CA ARG A 256 -23.05 10.69 -13.42
C ARG A 256 -24.24 10.00 -12.77
N GLY A 257 -24.09 9.66 -11.49
CA GLY A 257 -25.12 9.02 -10.67
C GLY A 257 -25.12 7.50 -10.74
N GLN A 258 -24.36 6.87 -11.63
CA GLN A 258 -24.25 5.42 -11.69
C GLN A 258 -23.53 4.86 -10.45
N ARG A 259 -23.92 3.64 -10.03
CA ARG A 259 -23.10 2.75 -9.23
C ARG A 259 -22.37 1.83 -10.20
N VAL A 260 -21.05 1.95 -10.27
CA VAL A 260 -20.22 1.19 -11.19
C VAL A 260 -19.40 0.17 -10.42
N ARG A 261 -19.42 -1.08 -10.86
CA ARG A 261 -18.52 -2.12 -10.36
C ARG A 261 -17.31 -2.21 -11.28
N LEU A 262 -16.12 -2.02 -10.73
CA LEU A 262 -14.87 -2.41 -11.37
C LEU A 262 -14.55 -3.83 -10.94
N ARG A 263 -14.44 -4.76 -11.89
CA ARG A 263 -13.98 -6.12 -11.65
C ARG A 263 -12.54 -6.22 -12.14
N MET A 264 -11.61 -6.07 -11.20
CA MET A 264 -10.17 -6.04 -11.46
C MET A 264 -9.58 -7.43 -11.27
N THR A 265 -9.02 -8.01 -12.34
CA THR A 265 -8.39 -9.34 -12.32
C THR A 265 -6.90 -9.21 -12.55
N ASN A 266 -6.12 -9.67 -11.59
CA ASN A 266 -4.67 -9.71 -11.72
C ASN A 266 -4.25 -10.97 -12.49
N MET A 267 -3.72 -10.78 -13.71
CA MET A 267 -3.27 -11.85 -14.61
C MET A 267 -1.75 -12.10 -14.49
N THR A 268 -1.11 -11.62 -13.41
CA THR A 268 0.35 -11.67 -13.21
C THR A 268 0.71 -12.38 -11.92
N MET A 269 1.99 -12.65 -11.72
CA MET A 269 2.53 -13.28 -10.50
C MET A 269 2.99 -12.30 -9.44
N MET A 270 2.75 -11.01 -9.64
CA MET A 270 3.07 -9.93 -8.72
C MET A 270 1.79 -9.30 -8.15
N ALA A 271 1.81 -8.88 -6.90
CA ALA A 271 0.69 -8.11 -6.33
C ALA A 271 0.72 -6.66 -6.81
N HIS A 272 -0.45 -6.11 -7.14
CA HIS A 272 -0.60 -4.74 -7.64
C HIS A 272 -1.53 -3.93 -6.71
N PRO A 273 -1.04 -2.86 -6.08
CA PRO A 273 -1.90 -1.89 -5.39
C PRO A 273 -2.56 -0.97 -6.43
N MET A 274 -3.84 -1.20 -6.68
CA MET A 274 -4.62 -0.36 -7.60
C MET A 274 -5.22 0.81 -6.85
N HIS A 275 -5.05 2.02 -7.41
CA HIS A 275 -5.53 3.27 -6.85
C HIS A 275 -6.44 4.03 -7.84
N ILE A 276 -7.44 4.70 -7.29
CA ILE A 276 -8.40 5.52 -8.04
C ILE A 276 -8.33 6.97 -7.58
N HIS A 277 -8.23 7.89 -8.52
CA HIS A 277 -8.31 9.32 -8.27
C HIS A 277 -9.76 9.81 -8.26
N GLY A 278 -10.01 10.87 -7.49
CA GLY A 278 -11.27 11.59 -7.45
C GLY A 278 -12.47 10.82 -6.91
N HIS A 279 -12.31 9.54 -6.60
CA HIS A 279 -13.33 8.64 -6.11
C HIS A 279 -12.80 7.76 -4.98
N THR A 280 -13.72 7.04 -4.36
CA THR A 280 -13.44 5.92 -3.48
C THR A 280 -14.39 4.79 -3.81
N TRP A 281 -14.04 3.57 -3.47
CA TRP A 281 -14.88 2.40 -3.68
C TRP A 281 -15.21 1.67 -2.40
N ALA A 282 -16.25 0.84 -2.45
CA ALA A 282 -16.56 -0.18 -1.46
C ALA A 282 -16.20 -1.54 -2.05
N LEU A 283 -15.58 -2.42 -1.25
CA LEU A 283 -15.18 -3.77 -1.65
C LEU A 283 -16.25 -4.77 -1.19
N PRO A 284 -17.12 -5.32 -2.07
CA PRO A 284 -18.17 -6.27 -1.67
C PRO A 284 -17.62 -7.52 -0.99
N GLY A 285 -16.48 -8.04 -1.47
CA GLY A 285 -15.78 -9.20 -0.89
C GLY A 285 -15.24 -8.97 0.52
N SER A 286 -15.20 -7.72 0.99
CA SER A 286 -14.79 -7.28 2.33
C SER A 286 -15.92 -6.55 3.07
N ASP A 287 -17.16 -7.01 2.89
CA ASP A 287 -18.35 -6.46 3.56
C ASP A 287 -18.58 -4.96 3.27
N GLY A 288 -18.21 -4.50 2.08
CA GLY A 288 -18.35 -3.10 1.69
C GLY A 288 -17.27 -2.17 2.26
N LEU A 289 -16.11 -2.69 2.60
CA LEU A 289 -14.96 -1.91 3.10
C LEU A 289 -14.63 -0.76 2.15
N ARG A 290 -14.55 0.45 2.69
CA ARG A 290 -14.22 1.66 1.91
C ARG A 290 -12.71 1.84 1.80
N LYS A 291 -12.25 2.06 0.56
CA LYS A 291 -10.84 2.31 0.23
C LYS A 291 -10.74 3.18 -1.02
N ASP A 292 -9.56 3.69 -1.29
CA ASP A 292 -9.18 4.23 -2.59
C ASP A 292 -7.98 3.50 -3.20
N THR A 293 -7.30 2.68 -2.41
CA THR A 293 -6.17 1.85 -2.83
C THR A 293 -6.41 0.41 -2.38
N VAL A 294 -6.34 -0.55 -3.30
CA VAL A 294 -6.55 -1.97 -2.98
C VAL A 294 -5.44 -2.84 -3.55
N LEU A 295 -4.82 -3.65 -2.70
CA LEU A 295 -3.82 -4.63 -3.13
C LEU A 295 -4.53 -5.84 -3.75
N ILE A 296 -4.23 -6.13 -5.01
CA ILE A 296 -4.74 -7.29 -5.74
C ILE A 296 -3.60 -8.29 -5.89
N ARG A 297 -3.74 -9.44 -5.22
CA ARG A 297 -2.72 -10.48 -5.20
C ARG A 297 -2.63 -11.20 -6.56
N PRO A 298 -1.54 -11.97 -6.81
CA PRO A 298 -1.43 -12.80 -8.00
C PRO A 298 -2.68 -13.64 -8.23
N MET A 299 -3.19 -13.64 -9.46
CA MET A 299 -4.35 -14.42 -9.92
C MET A 299 -5.66 -14.12 -9.16
N GLU A 300 -5.71 -13.05 -8.37
CA GLU A 300 -6.90 -12.64 -7.64
C GLU A 300 -7.81 -11.74 -8.49
N THR A 301 -9.10 -11.87 -8.29
CA THR A 301 -10.10 -10.92 -8.77
C THR A 301 -10.70 -10.16 -7.60
N VAL A 302 -10.67 -8.84 -7.66
CA VAL A 302 -11.29 -7.95 -6.68
C VAL A 302 -12.40 -7.16 -7.37
N GLU A 303 -13.58 -7.16 -6.76
CA GLU A 303 -14.69 -6.28 -7.15
C GLU A 303 -14.69 -5.03 -6.27
N ALA A 304 -14.88 -3.87 -6.90
CA ALA A 304 -14.89 -2.57 -6.25
C ALA A 304 -16.06 -1.72 -6.78
N ASP A 305 -17.00 -1.39 -5.91
CA ASP A 305 -18.18 -0.60 -6.25
C ASP A 305 -17.93 0.89 -5.97
N LEU A 306 -17.95 1.71 -6.98
CA LEU A 306 -17.82 3.16 -6.86
C LEU A 306 -19.14 3.87 -7.17
N GLN A 307 -19.36 5.03 -6.52
CA GLN A 307 -20.41 5.95 -6.88
C GLN A 307 -19.85 6.98 -7.86
N ALA A 308 -20.40 7.06 -9.07
CA ALA A 308 -19.96 8.03 -10.07
C ALA A 308 -20.62 9.40 -9.80
N ASP A 309 -20.06 10.15 -8.85
CA ASP A 309 -20.60 11.43 -8.36
C ASP A 309 -19.66 12.62 -8.55
N ASN A 310 -18.48 12.39 -9.11
CA ASN A 310 -17.46 13.42 -9.32
C ASN A 310 -17.08 13.51 -10.82
N PRO A 311 -17.85 14.24 -11.64
CA PRO A 311 -17.59 14.35 -13.08
C PRO A 311 -16.21 14.91 -13.39
N GLY A 312 -15.54 14.29 -14.39
CA GLY A 312 -14.19 14.67 -14.81
C GLY A 312 -13.47 13.55 -15.53
N THR A 313 -12.17 13.67 -15.63
CA THR A 313 -11.27 12.61 -16.10
C THR A 313 -10.34 12.25 -14.94
N TRP A 314 -10.43 11.02 -14.45
CA TRP A 314 -9.72 10.55 -13.27
C TRP A 314 -8.85 9.34 -13.60
N MET A 315 -7.69 9.23 -12.98
CA MET A 315 -6.80 8.10 -13.19
C MET A 315 -7.22 6.89 -12.34
N LEU A 316 -7.08 5.72 -12.92
CA LEU A 316 -7.03 4.42 -12.27
C LEU A 316 -5.70 3.79 -12.64
N HIS A 317 -4.84 3.52 -11.67
CA HIS A 317 -3.48 3.05 -11.93
C HIS A 317 -2.94 2.14 -10.84
N CYS A 318 -1.92 1.35 -11.17
CA CYS A 318 -1.11 0.68 -10.18
C CYS A 318 -0.28 1.72 -9.41
N HIS A 319 -0.19 1.59 -8.09
CA HIS A 319 0.59 2.51 -7.26
C HIS A 319 2.07 2.13 -7.17
N ASN A 320 2.50 0.97 -7.74
CA ASN A 320 3.90 0.78 -8.07
C ASN A 320 4.27 1.81 -9.15
N ILE A 321 5.23 2.69 -8.83
CA ILE A 321 5.53 3.84 -9.70
C ILE A 321 6.08 3.41 -11.06
N TYR A 322 6.89 2.35 -11.11
CA TYR A 322 7.47 1.85 -12.34
C TYR A 322 6.42 1.19 -13.25
N HIS A 323 5.44 0.49 -12.67
CA HIS A 323 4.30 -0.04 -13.41
C HIS A 323 3.45 1.08 -14.00
N ALA A 324 3.13 2.11 -13.20
CA ALA A 324 2.35 3.26 -13.64
C ALA A 324 3.05 4.02 -14.77
N GLU A 325 4.34 4.34 -14.60
CA GLU A 325 5.17 5.06 -15.58
C GLU A 325 5.35 4.28 -16.89
N LEU A 326 5.20 2.96 -16.86
CA LEU A 326 5.32 2.09 -18.04
C LEU A 326 3.97 1.68 -18.63
N GLY A 327 2.86 2.17 -18.05
CA GLY A 327 1.57 2.10 -18.69
C GLY A 327 0.47 1.32 -17.96
N MET A 328 0.70 0.81 -16.72
CA MET A 328 -0.37 0.19 -15.92
C MET A 328 -1.32 1.26 -15.35
N MET A 329 -1.99 1.94 -16.25
CA MET A 329 -2.86 3.08 -15.99
C MET A 329 -3.94 3.18 -17.05
N THR A 330 -5.13 3.69 -16.68
CA THR A 330 -6.21 4.12 -17.56
C THR A 330 -6.94 5.31 -16.95
N THR A 331 -7.90 5.88 -17.64
CA THR A 331 -8.75 6.94 -17.12
C THR A 331 -10.20 6.50 -17.03
N LEU A 332 -10.87 6.98 -15.96
CA LEU A 332 -12.32 7.00 -15.86
C LEU A 332 -12.77 8.35 -16.44
N ARG A 333 -13.71 8.31 -17.37
CA ARG A 333 -14.16 9.51 -18.08
C ARG A 333 -15.69 9.59 -18.07
N TYR A 334 -16.20 10.75 -17.68
CA TYR A 334 -17.61 11.08 -17.69
C TYR A 334 -18.06 11.65 -19.03
#